data_afa7d851d9f24adb8a5f09c21fc06067
#
_entry.id   afa7d851d9f24adb8a5f09c21fc06067
#
_cell.length_a   1.000
_cell.length_b   1.000
_cell.length_c   1.000
_cell.angle_alpha   90.00
_cell.angle_beta   90.00
_cell.angle_gamma   90.00
#
_symmetry.space_group_name_H-M   'P 1'
#
loop_
_entity.id
_entity.type
_entity.pdbx_description
1 polymer ?
#
loop_
_entity_poly.entity_id
_entity_poly.type
_entity_poly.pdbx_seq_one_letter_code
_entity_poly.pdbx_strand_id
1 'polypeptide(L)'
;MTKGLAAKTALIVGCWLLFSVTAHAAKELLAQQSIEIDASPKAVWALVKDFNGLHKWHPAFQSDVIKSGKNNKRGAIRTLTLRTGESFDEQLLYWNDEKHYLRYRIVGDSPFPVTDYVATLAVQKSKTGKTKLTWQGKFKNKEGSGKSDEEVLQMINDAYRAGLENVKVLAEKG
;
A
#
# COMPACT_ATOMS: atom_id res chain seq x y z
N MET A 1 -50.76 65.76 31.77
CA MET A 1 -49.63 65.04 32.41
C MET A 1 -49.60 63.58 31.91
N THR A 2 -48.85 63.30 30.89
CA THR A 2 -48.66 61.91 30.39
C THR A 2 -47.19 61.70 30.10
N LYS A 3 -46.55 60.86 30.91
CA LYS A 3 -45.15 60.49 30.79
C LYS A 3 -44.98 59.43 29.72
N GLY A 4 -44.24 59.71 28.69
CA GLY A 4 -43.85 58.76 27.68
C GLY A 4 -42.76 57.81 28.19
N LEU A 5 -42.99 56.53 27.98
CA LEU A 5 -42.07 55.44 28.30
C LEU A 5 -41.22 55.13 27.06
N ALA A 6 -39.94 55.42 27.08
CA ALA A 6 -38.99 55.10 26.01
C ALA A 6 -38.53 53.65 26.17
N ALA A 7 -38.91 52.80 25.22
CA ALA A 7 -38.37 51.44 25.10
C ALA A 7 -36.96 51.43 24.50
N LYS A 8 -35.96 50.94 25.26
CA LYS A 8 -34.62 50.68 24.78
C LYS A 8 -34.52 49.32 24.13
N THR A 9 -34.41 49.26 22.82
CA THR A 9 -34.18 48.02 22.06
C THR A 9 -32.70 47.72 22.14
N ALA A 10 -32.33 46.66 22.83
CA ALA A 10 -30.95 46.15 22.85
C ALA A 10 -30.72 45.24 21.63
N LEU A 11 -29.82 45.65 20.74
CA LEU A 11 -29.36 44.88 19.59
C LEU A 11 -28.32 43.86 20.07
N ILE A 12 -28.67 42.57 20.13
CA ILE A 12 -27.72 41.48 20.40
C ILE A 12 -27.07 41.11 19.08
N VAL A 13 -25.83 41.59 18.85
CA VAL A 13 -25.00 41.14 17.74
C VAL A 13 -24.39 39.79 18.12
N GLY A 14 -24.99 38.72 17.64
CA GLY A 14 -24.45 37.35 17.76
C GLY A 14 -23.22 37.17 16.85
N CYS A 15 -22.02 37.15 17.44
CA CYS A 15 -20.79 36.84 16.76
C CYS A 15 -20.73 35.32 16.48
N TRP A 16 -21.09 34.90 15.27
CA TRP A 16 -20.90 33.53 14.81
C TRP A 16 -19.43 33.32 14.47
N LEU A 17 -18.67 32.68 15.38
CA LEU A 17 -17.34 32.19 15.10
C LEU A 17 -17.45 31.02 14.14
N LEU A 18 -17.22 31.23 12.86
CA LEU A 18 -17.05 30.19 11.85
C LEU A 18 -15.72 29.47 12.13
N PHE A 19 -15.79 28.35 12.82
CA PHE A 19 -14.66 27.41 12.88
C PHE A 19 -14.51 26.79 11.51
N SER A 20 -13.58 27.32 10.72
CA SER A 20 -13.14 26.68 9.48
C SER A 20 -12.36 25.42 9.85
N VAL A 21 -13.01 24.25 9.81
CA VAL A 21 -12.32 22.96 9.85
C VAL A 21 -11.60 22.81 8.52
N THR A 22 -10.31 23.13 8.50
CA THR A 22 -9.45 22.77 7.36
C THR A 22 -9.30 21.26 7.36
N ALA A 23 -10.03 20.59 6.49
CA ALA A 23 -9.79 19.18 6.19
C ALA A 23 -8.38 19.06 5.61
N HIS A 24 -7.44 18.60 6.42
CA HIS A 24 -6.09 18.31 5.97
C HIS A 24 -6.17 17.04 5.12
N ALA A 25 -6.05 17.17 3.80
CA ALA A 25 -5.99 16.01 2.92
C ALA A 25 -4.79 15.14 3.33
N ALA A 26 -5.03 13.86 3.65
CA ALA A 26 -3.97 12.96 4.06
C ALA A 26 -2.88 12.89 2.97
N LYS A 27 -1.62 13.09 3.38
CA LYS A 27 -0.44 13.11 2.51
C LYS A 27 -0.23 11.74 1.84
N GLU A 28 0.06 11.73 0.55
CA GLU A 28 0.50 10.51 -0.15
C GLU A 28 1.93 10.18 0.31
N LEU A 29 2.12 8.94 0.75
CA LEU A 29 3.40 8.37 1.15
C LEU A 29 3.92 7.45 0.04
N LEU A 30 5.24 7.35 -0.09
CA LEU A 30 5.92 6.50 -1.06
C LEU A 30 6.92 5.60 -0.35
N ALA A 31 6.59 4.30 -0.21
CA ALA A 31 7.54 3.27 0.19
C ALA A 31 8.25 2.72 -1.05
N GLN A 32 9.56 2.52 -0.97
CA GLN A 32 10.31 1.88 -2.04
C GLN A 32 11.52 1.15 -1.48
N GLN A 33 11.64 -0.13 -1.86
CA GLN A 33 12.82 -0.95 -1.61
C GLN A 33 13.31 -1.56 -2.92
N SER A 34 14.60 -1.77 -3.03
CA SER A 34 15.18 -2.50 -4.16
C SER A 34 16.41 -3.28 -3.72
N ILE A 35 16.66 -4.41 -4.38
CA ILE A 35 17.79 -5.27 -4.10
C ILE A 35 18.43 -5.71 -5.42
N GLU A 36 19.76 -5.87 -5.44
CA GLU A 36 20.49 -6.50 -6.55
C GLU A 36 20.68 -7.98 -6.25
N ILE A 37 20.39 -8.81 -7.25
CA ILE A 37 20.38 -10.27 -7.17
C ILE A 37 21.32 -10.81 -8.26
N ASP A 38 22.21 -11.73 -7.90
CA ASP A 38 23.13 -12.41 -8.82
C ASP A 38 22.46 -13.60 -9.50
N ALA A 39 21.42 -13.30 -10.27
CA ALA A 39 20.65 -14.24 -11.07
C ALA A 39 20.10 -13.52 -12.30
N SER A 40 19.65 -14.24 -13.32
CA SER A 40 19.06 -13.61 -14.51
C SER A 40 17.70 -12.97 -14.20
N PRO A 41 17.31 -11.88 -14.90
CA PRO A 41 15.98 -11.28 -14.74
C PRO A 41 14.83 -12.28 -14.92
N LYS A 42 15.00 -13.25 -15.84
CA LYS A 42 14.02 -14.31 -16.09
C LYS A 42 13.86 -15.24 -14.89
N ALA A 43 14.99 -15.62 -14.24
CA ALA A 43 14.97 -16.47 -13.05
C ALA A 43 14.30 -15.74 -11.87
N VAL A 44 14.67 -14.49 -11.60
CA VAL A 44 14.06 -13.69 -10.53
C VAL A 44 12.57 -13.47 -10.79
N TRP A 45 12.19 -13.14 -12.04
CA TRP A 45 10.79 -12.98 -12.41
C TRP A 45 9.97 -14.26 -12.23
N ALA A 46 10.53 -15.41 -12.56
CA ALA A 46 9.86 -16.69 -12.37
C ALA A 46 9.46 -16.96 -10.91
N LEU A 47 10.21 -16.45 -9.94
CA LEU A 47 9.90 -16.58 -8.52
C LEU A 47 8.72 -15.68 -8.09
N VAL A 48 8.62 -14.46 -8.67
CA VAL A 48 7.70 -13.42 -8.14
C VAL A 48 6.49 -13.14 -9.04
N LYS A 49 6.45 -13.66 -10.26
CA LYS A 49 5.43 -13.33 -11.27
C LYS A 49 4.03 -13.89 -11.01
N ASP A 50 3.96 -14.95 -10.20
CA ASP A 50 2.68 -15.58 -9.88
C ASP A 50 1.91 -14.72 -8.89
N PHE A 51 0.82 -14.09 -9.35
CA PHE A 51 0.00 -13.24 -8.47
C PHE A 51 -0.62 -14.06 -7.31
N ASN A 52 -0.83 -15.36 -7.50
CA ASN A 52 -1.25 -16.29 -6.44
C ASN A 52 -0.07 -17.02 -5.79
N GLY A 53 1.08 -16.39 -5.69
CA GLY A 53 2.30 -17.05 -5.22
C GLY A 53 3.12 -16.24 -4.22
N LEU A 54 2.58 -15.17 -3.64
CA LEU A 54 3.29 -14.31 -2.69
C LEU A 54 3.77 -15.10 -1.46
N HIS A 55 2.94 -15.99 -0.92
CA HIS A 55 3.26 -16.85 0.24
C HIS A 55 4.47 -17.77 0.00
N LYS A 56 4.83 -18.06 -1.25
CA LYS A 56 5.95 -18.94 -1.61
C LYS A 56 7.31 -18.26 -1.38
N TRP A 57 7.32 -16.94 -1.41
CA TRP A 57 8.56 -16.20 -1.30
C TRP A 57 8.56 -15.05 -0.26
N HIS A 58 7.40 -14.64 0.25
CA HIS A 58 7.34 -13.59 1.27
C HIS A 58 7.11 -14.20 2.66
N PRO A 59 8.04 -14.01 3.64
CA PRO A 59 8.00 -14.73 4.91
C PRO A 59 6.81 -14.39 5.81
N ALA A 60 6.17 -13.22 5.62
CA ALA A 60 5.04 -12.81 6.46
C ALA A 60 3.71 -13.49 6.08
N PHE A 61 3.62 -14.12 4.90
CA PHE A 61 2.35 -14.69 4.42
C PHE A 61 2.31 -16.21 4.62
N GLN A 62 1.16 -16.70 5.08
CA GLN A 62 0.86 -18.12 5.22
C GLN A 62 0.28 -18.69 3.94
N SER A 63 -0.63 -17.97 3.30
CA SER A 63 -1.31 -18.39 2.07
C SER A 63 -1.78 -17.20 1.25
N ASP A 64 -2.03 -17.44 -0.03
CA ASP A 64 -2.83 -16.61 -0.92
C ASP A 64 -3.73 -17.49 -1.79
N VAL A 65 -4.95 -17.04 -2.06
CA VAL A 65 -5.97 -17.77 -2.83
C VAL A 65 -6.67 -16.78 -3.76
N ILE A 66 -6.85 -17.17 -5.03
CA ILE A 66 -7.66 -16.38 -5.95
C ILE A 66 -9.13 -16.43 -5.50
N LYS A 67 -9.64 -15.30 -5.04
CA LYS A 67 -11.02 -15.08 -4.62
C LYS A 67 -11.95 -14.92 -5.82
N SER A 68 -11.50 -14.19 -6.84
CA SER A 68 -12.27 -13.98 -8.06
C SER A 68 -11.37 -13.65 -9.25
N GLY A 69 -11.88 -13.88 -10.46
CA GLY A 69 -11.16 -13.68 -11.70
C GLY A 69 -10.20 -14.82 -12.03
N LYS A 70 -9.28 -14.58 -12.96
CA LYS A 70 -8.27 -15.55 -13.40
C LYS A 70 -6.89 -15.07 -12.99
N ASN A 71 -6.09 -15.94 -12.36
CA ASN A 71 -4.72 -15.64 -11.95
C ASN A 71 -3.90 -14.99 -13.07
N ASN A 72 -3.06 -14.03 -12.74
CA ASN A 72 -2.22 -13.23 -13.66
C ASN A 72 -3.02 -12.50 -14.76
N LYS A 73 -4.31 -12.25 -14.55
CA LYS A 73 -5.15 -11.42 -15.43
C LYS A 73 -5.65 -10.21 -14.67
N ARG A 74 -5.64 -9.06 -15.34
CA ARG A 74 -6.17 -7.79 -14.79
C ARG A 74 -7.58 -8.01 -14.22
N GLY A 75 -7.81 -7.48 -13.02
CA GLY A 75 -9.07 -7.61 -12.29
C GLY A 75 -9.15 -8.82 -11.36
N ALA A 76 -8.21 -9.79 -11.46
CA ALA A 76 -8.16 -10.88 -10.49
C ALA A 76 -8.02 -10.32 -9.07
N ILE A 77 -8.76 -10.92 -8.13
CA ILE A 77 -8.67 -10.61 -6.70
C ILE A 77 -8.13 -11.84 -5.99
N ARG A 78 -7.11 -11.65 -5.15
CA ARG A 78 -6.60 -12.66 -4.23
C ARG A 78 -6.90 -12.26 -2.79
N THR A 79 -7.14 -13.24 -1.94
CA THR A 79 -7.12 -13.10 -0.48
C THR A 79 -5.77 -13.55 0.03
N LEU A 80 -5.08 -12.69 0.75
CA LEU A 80 -3.83 -12.98 1.43
C LEU A 80 -4.11 -13.24 2.91
N THR A 81 -3.44 -14.25 3.48
CA THR A 81 -3.48 -14.53 4.92
C THR A 81 -2.06 -14.38 5.49
N LEU A 82 -1.93 -13.50 6.47
CA LEU A 82 -0.70 -13.34 7.24
C LEU A 82 -0.46 -14.53 8.16
N ARG A 83 0.78 -14.78 8.56
CA ARG A 83 1.09 -15.81 9.58
C ARG A 83 0.52 -15.48 10.97
N THR A 84 0.15 -14.24 11.21
CA THR A 84 -0.58 -13.77 12.40
C THR A 84 -2.07 -14.08 12.36
N GLY A 85 -2.59 -14.52 11.19
CA GLY A 85 -3.98 -14.99 11.00
C GLY A 85 -4.89 -13.98 10.31
N GLU A 86 -4.52 -12.69 10.24
CA GLU A 86 -5.34 -11.68 9.57
C GLU A 86 -5.31 -11.88 8.05
N SER A 87 -6.41 -11.52 7.41
CA SER A 87 -6.55 -11.63 5.96
C SER A 87 -7.02 -10.32 5.33
N PHE A 88 -6.65 -10.10 4.08
CA PHE A 88 -7.10 -8.97 3.29
C PHE A 88 -7.05 -9.29 1.80
N ASP A 89 -7.74 -8.48 1.01
CA ASP A 89 -7.87 -8.69 -0.43
C ASP A 89 -6.99 -7.73 -1.23
N GLU A 90 -6.41 -8.25 -2.31
CA GLU A 90 -5.71 -7.45 -3.31
C GLU A 90 -6.25 -7.69 -4.71
N GLN A 91 -6.34 -6.62 -5.51
CA GLN A 91 -6.74 -6.68 -6.90
C GLN A 91 -5.57 -6.41 -7.83
N LEU A 92 -5.35 -7.30 -8.80
CA LEU A 92 -4.37 -7.13 -9.87
C LEU A 92 -4.83 -6.05 -10.87
N LEU A 93 -4.06 -4.98 -10.98
CA LEU A 93 -4.33 -3.86 -11.90
C LEU A 93 -3.63 -4.05 -13.24
N TYR A 94 -2.44 -4.63 -13.21
CA TYR A 94 -1.60 -4.84 -14.38
C TYR A 94 -0.64 -6.00 -14.17
N TRP A 95 -0.39 -6.79 -15.20
CA TRP A 95 0.59 -7.87 -15.23
C TRP A 95 1.18 -8.00 -16.64
N ASN A 96 2.49 -8.09 -16.76
CA ASN A 96 3.18 -8.22 -18.03
C ASN A 96 4.41 -9.11 -17.89
N ASP A 97 4.37 -10.28 -18.54
CA ASP A 97 5.43 -11.28 -18.48
C ASP A 97 6.72 -10.82 -19.21
N GLU A 98 6.56 -10.08 -20.33
CA GLU A 98 7.69 -9.62 -21.13
C GLU A 98 8.46 -8.49 -20.43
N LYS A 99 7.71 -7.56 -19.79
CA LYS A 99 8.29 -6.43 -19.06
C LYS A 99 8.66 -6.75 -17.62
N HIS A 100 8.39 -7.98 -17.17
CA HIS A 100 8.61 -8.44 -15.78
C HIS A 100 8.06 -7.46 -14.74
N TYR A 101 6.76 -7.17 -14.85
CA TYR A 101 6.13 -6.11 -14.08
C TYR A 101 4.70 -6.50 -13.68
N LEU A 102 4.35 -6.27 -12.43
CA LEU A 102 2.97 -6.36 -11.96
C LEU A 102 2.63 -5.18 -11.04
N ARG A 103 1.36 -4.79 -11.05
CA ARG A 103 0.81 -3.72 -10.22
C ARG A 103 -0.52 -4.17 -9.64
N TYR A 104 -0.73 -3.88 -8.36
CA TYR A 104 -1.93 -4.28 -7.64
C TYR A 104 -2.31 -3.22 -6.60
N ARG A 105 -3.50 -3.36 -6.03
CA ARG A 105 -4.01 -2.52 -4.94
C ARG A 105 -4.67 -3.35 -3.87
N ILE A 106 -4.69 -2.85 -2.64
CA ILE A 106 -5.56 -3.37 -1.59
C ILE A 106 -6.99 -2.97 -1.90
N VAL A 107 -7.97 -3.85 -1.67
CA VAL A 107 -9.40 -3.63 -1.83
C VAL A 107 -10.13 -4.02 -0.56
N GLY A 108 -11.04 -3.14 -0.09
CA GLY A 108 -11.71 -3.33 1.19
C GLY A 108 -10.80 -3.05 2.40
N ASP A 109 -11.13 -3.67 3.52
CA ASP A 109 -10.39 -3.51 4.76
C ASP A 109 -9.06 -4.26 4.73
N SER A 110 -8.09 -3.72 5.47
CA SER A 110 -6.75 -4.29 5.59
C SER A 110 -6.26 -4.16 7.05
N PRO A 111 -5.48 -5.12 7.55
CA PRO A 111 -4.84 -5.03 8.87
C PRO A 111 -3.73 -3.96 8.90
N PHE A 112 -3.25 -3.51 7.74
CA PHE A 112 -2.27 -2.44 7.66
C PHE A 112 -2.92 -1.07 7.84
N PRO A 113 -2.25 -0.12 8.50
CA PRO A 113 -2.76 1.23 8.73
C PRO A 113 -2.63 2.12 7.48
N VAL A 114 -3.10 1.62 6.33
CA VAL A 114 -2.98 2.31 5.03
C VAL A 114 -4.34 2.40 4.32
N THR A 115 -4.51 3.48 3.54
CA THR A 115 -5.60 3.64 2.58
C THR A 115 -5.04 4.00 1.21
N ASP A 116 -5.83 3.83 0.15
CA ASP A 116 -5.45 4.12 -1.23
C ASP A 116 -4.16 3.39 -1.67
N TYR A 117 -3.88 2.23 -1.08
CA TYR A 117 -2.65 1.49 -1.34
C TYR A 117 -2.61 0.91 -2.75
N VAL A 118 -1.58 1.28 -3.49
CA VAL A 118 -1.25 0.72 -4.80
C VAL A 118 0.24 0.41 -4.86
N ALA A 119 0.59 -0.82 -5.19
CA ALA A 119 1.99 -1.24 -5.27
C ALA A 119 2.37 -1.81 -6.64
N THR A 120 3.66 -1.79 -6.89
CA THR A 120 4.32 -2.25 -8.11
C THR A 120 5.51 -3.12 -7.74
N LEU A 121 5.62 -4.28 -8.37
CA LEU A 121 6.80 -5.13 -8.33
C LEU A 121 7.39 -5.21 -9.75
N ALA A 122 8.67 -4.92 -9.89
CA ALA A 122 9.36 -4.86 -11.18
C ALA A 122 10.74 -5.51 -11.10
N VAL A 123 11.09 -6.29 -12.13
CA VAL A 123 12.38 -6.94 -12.30
C VAL A 123 13.06 -6.39 -13.54
N GLN A 124 14.26 -5.89 -13.39
CA GLN A 124 15.03 -5.27 -14.49
C GLN A 124 16.49 -5.68 -14.43
N LYS A 125 17.19 -5.61 -15.58
CA LYS A 125 18.64 -5.72 -15.60
C LYS A 125 19.26 -4.47 -14.96
N SER A 126 20.17 -4.66 -14.00
CA SER A 126 20.91 -3.57 -13.38
C SER A 126 22.07 -3.10 -14.29
N LYS A 127 22.55 -1.89 -14.03
CA LYS A 127 23.77 -1.36 -14.70
C LYS A 127 25.01 -2.16 -14.35
N THR A 128 25.04 -2.87 -13.24
CA THR A 128 26.13 -3.74 -12.80
C THR A 128 26.14 -5.11 -13.50
N GLY A 129 25.16 -5.39 -14.37
CA GLY A 129 24.96 -6.69 -15.01
C GLY A 129 24.11 -7.66 -14.21
N LYS A 130 23.86 -7.40 -12.93
CA LYS A 130 22.94 -8.15 -12.05
C LYS A 130 21.48 -7.84 -12.35
N THR A 131 20.60 -8.48 -11.65
CA THR A 131 19.15 -8.20 -11.69
C THR A 131 18.78 -7.28 -10.53
N LYS A 132 18.05 -6.20 -10.83
CA LYS A 132 17.44 -5.33 -9.83
C LYS A 132 15.97 -5.70 -9.69
N LEU A 133 15.57 -6.10 -8.50
CA LEU A 133 14.17 -6.29 -8.08
C LEU A 133 13.76 -5.07 -7.26
N THR A 134 12.67 -4.41 -7.67
CA THR A 134 12.14 -3.21 -6.99
C THR A 134 10.70 -3.45 -6.57
N TRP A 135 10.37 -3.09 -5.33
CA TRP A 135 9.01 -3.03 -4.81
C TRP A 135 8.70 -1.61 -4.37
N GLN A 136 7.65 -1.02 -4.93
CA GLN A 136 7.25 0.36 -4.66
C GLN A 136 5.75 0.40 -4.38
N GLY A 137 5.35 1.18 -3.37
CA GLY A 137 3.95 1.39 -3.03
C GLY A 137 3.65 2.84 -2.72
N LYS A 138 2.50 3.31 -3.18
CA LYS A 138 1.90 4.59 -2.83
C LYS A 138 0.66 4.36 -2.00
N PHE A 139 0.49 5.12 -0.94
CA PHE A 139 -0.62 4.98 -0.01
C PHE A 139 -0.77 6.24 0.85
N LYS A 140 -1.81 6.28 1.66
CA LYS A 140 -1.97 7.26 2.73
C LYS A 140 -1.98 6.54 4.07
N ASN A 141 -1.54 7.21 5.12
CA ASN A 141 -1.77 6.75 6.48
C ASN A 141 -3.28 6.75 6.77
N LYS A 142 -3.79 5.64 7.32
CA LYS A 142 -5.20 5.51 7.68
C LYS A 142 -5.52 6.44 8.84
N GLU A 143 -6.52 7.29 8.68
CA GLU A 143 -7.00 8.16 9.75
C GLU A 143 -7.39 7.32 10.98
N GLY A 144 -7.01 7.78 12.15
CA GLY A 144 -7.27 7.05 13.40
C GLY A 144 -6.38 5.81 13.61
N SER A 145 -5.35 5.60 12.81
CA SER A 145 -4.41 4.47 12.96
C SER A 145 -3.59 4.50 14.25
N GLY A 146 -3.47 5.68 14.88
CA GLY A 146 -2.62 5.90 16.06
C GLY A 146 -1.11 5.88 15.74
N LYS A 147 -0.73 5.88 14.47
CA LYS A 147 0.66 5.88 13.99
C LYS A 147 1.00 7.15 13.21
N SER A 148 2.24 7.60 13.29
CA SER A 148 2.75 8.66 12.43
C SER A 148 2.96 8.16 10.98
N ASP A 149 3.09 9.10 10.03
CA ASP A 149 3.41 8.79 8.64
C ASP A 149 4.74 8.04 8.51
N GLU A 150 5.72 8.42 9.32
CA GLU A 150 7.05 7.81 9.38
C GLU A 150 6.98 6.36 9.86
N GLU A 151 6.19 6.08 10.91
CA GLU A 151 6.01 4.72 11.42
C GLU A 151 5.32 3.81 10.39
N VAL A 152 4.28 4.32 9.70
CA VAL A 152 3.59 3.57 8.66
C VAL A 152 4.51 3.34 7.46
N LEU A 153 5.26 4.36 7.04
CA LEU A 153 6.23 4.27 5.95
C LEU A 153 7.33 3.25 6.27
N GLN A 154 7.85 3.26 7.50
CA GLN A 154 8.87 2.30 7.95
C GLN A 154 8.32 0.87 7.94
N MET A 155 7.11 0.65 8.46
CA MET A 155 6.45 -0.67 8.48
C MET A 155 6.33 -1.26 7.07
N ILE A 156 5.88 -0.47 6.09
CA ILE A 156 5.73 -0.94 4.70
C ILE A 156 7.10 -1.20 4.06
N ASN A 157 8.10 -0.34 4.30
CA ASN A 157 9.46 -0.55 3.81
C ASN A 157 10.09 -1.82 4.39
N ASP A 158 9.87 -2.13 5.66
CA ASP A 158 10.39 -3.34 6.31
C ASP A 158 9.73 -4.60 5.75
N ALA A 159 8.40 -4.56 5.49
CA ALA A 159 7.70 -5.65 4.81
C ALA A 159 8.29 -5.90 3.42
N TYR A 160 8.48 -4.84 2.62
CA TYR A 160 9.10 -5.00 1.29
C TYR A 160 10.50 -5.58 1.37
N ARG A 161 11.33 -5.05 2.27
CA ARG A 161 12.71 -5.52 2.46
C ARG A 161 12.75 -7.01 2.78
N ALA A 162 11.94 -7.47 3.74
CA ALA A 162 11.89 -8.87 4.12
C ALA A 162 11.53 -9.79 2.95
N GLY A 163 10.57 -9.38 2.11
CA GLY A 163 10.21 -10.13 0.90
C GLY A 163 11.34 -10.16 -0.13
N LEU A 164 11.95 -8.99 -0.42
CA LEU A 164 13.02 -8.89 -1.41
C LEU A 164 14.28 -9.67 -1.00
N GLU A 165 14.66 -9.63 0.27
CA GLU A 165 15.80 -10.39 0.81
C GLU A 165 15.59 -11.90 0.67
N ASN A 166 14.37 -12.39 0.93
CA ASN A 166 14.08 -13.80 0.73
C ASN A 166 14.08 -14.21 -0.74
N VAL A 167 13.57 -13.36 -1.65
CA VAL A 167 13.68 -13.61 -3.11
C VAL A 167 15.15 -13.72 -3.53
N LYS A 168 16.02 -12.84 -3.00
CA LYS A 168 17.47 -12.90 -3.27
C LYS A 168 18.04 -14.24 -2.83
N VAL A 169 17.75 -14.68 -1.61
CA VAL A 169 18.21 -15.98 -1.09
C VAL A 169 17.73 -17.14 -1.97
N LEU A 170 16.48 -17.12 -2.42
CA LEU A 170 15.92 -18.17 -3.27
C LEU A 170 16.55 -18.19 -4.67
N ALA A 171 16.75 -17.00 -5.26
CA ALA A 171 17.28 -16.87 -6.62
C ALA A 171 18.77 -17.20 -6.73
N GLU A 172 19.57 -16.95 -5.68
CA GLU A 172 21.02 -17.17 -5.65
C GLU A 172 21.40 -18.60 -5.21
N LYS A 173 20.44 -19.40 -4.71
CA LYS A 173 20.64 -20.83 -4.37
C LYS A 173 20.38 -21.80 -5.50
N GLY A 174 19.63 -21.41 -6.52
CA GLY A 174 19.23 -22.22 -7.67
C GLY A 174 20.02 -21.87 -8.90
#